data_3bc440174a475903d16ed7dfe6bce07f
#
_entry.id   3bc440174a475903d16ed7dfe6bce07f
#
_cell.length_a   1.000
_cell.length_b   1.000
_cell.length_c   1.000
_cell.angle_alpha   90.00
_cell.angle_beta   90.00
_cell.angle_gamma   90.00
#
_symmetry.space_group_name_H-M   'P 1'
#
loop_
_entity.id
_entity.type
_entity.pdbx_description
1 polymer ?
#
loop_
_entity_poly.entity_id
_entity_poly.type
_entity_poly.pdbx_seq_one_letter_code
_entity_poly.pdbx_strand_id
1 'polypeptide(L)'
;QVAMSSTGVIRMSAARSTYIVPPSRALWIPPDVEHVVTVLEDAEIRTLYVHPCARFLADAQAPDAASPFAMWPACRVLEVSPLLRELVPHLDTAPGAREPDERERCIAALVLDELRRAAPVRLGIDLPADARLRRLCEAILDHPTRWTSLEDWAAHVGASPRTVARLFRSELGSSFGQWRQQVLLAHALAMAARKQPMATIAAELGYASASAFTAMVRRTVGQPPSRFFATAP
;
A
#
# COMPACT_ATOMS: atom_id res chain seq x y z
N GLN A 1 11.24 7.38 5.10
CA GLN A 1 9.90 7.80 5.52
C GLN A 1 8.98 6.59 5.59
N VAL A 2 8.16 6.52 6.64
CA VAL A 2 7.05 5.56 6.74
C VAL A 2 5.76 6.35 6.84
N ALA A 3 4.88 6.21 5.87
CA ALA A 3 3.57 6.86 5.85
C ALA A 3 2.46 5.84 6.13
N MET A 4 1.55 6.19 7.02
CA MET A 4 0.40 5.36 7.38
C MET A 4 -0.83 6.23 7.60
N SER A 5 -2.00 5.62 7.59
CA SER A 5 -3.25 6.26 7.97
C SER A 5 -3.74 5.64 9.28
N SER A 6 -4.21 6.45 10.21
CA SER A 6 -4.92 5.97 11.41
C SER A 6 -6.41 5.80 11.14
N THR A 7 -6.96 6.62 10.26
CA THR A 7 -8.35 6.54 9.78
C THR A 7 -8.39 6.82 8.27
N GLY A 8 -9.42 6.34 7.60
CA GLY A 8 -9.60 6.55 6.15
C GLY A 8 -8.56 5.84 5.28
N VAL A 9 -8.54 6.16 4.01
CA VAL A 9 -7.70 5.52 3.01
C VAL A 9 -6.97 6.55 2.18
N ILE A 10 -5.68 6.36 2.00
CA ILE A 10 -4.86 7.19 1.14
C ILE A 10 -4.31 6.40 -0.05
N ARG A 11 -4.14 7.09 -1.16
CA ARG A 11 -3.39 6.61 -2.32
C ARG A 11 -2.05 7.35 -2.36
N MET A 12 -0.98 6.61 -2.45
CA MET A 12 0.36 7.16 -2.58
C MET A 12 0.96 6.73 -3.90
N SER A 13 1.37 7.68 -4.71
CA SER A 13 2.08 7.43 -5.97
C SER A 13 3.53 7.79 -5.80
N ALA A 14 4.42 6.84 -6.04
CA ALA A 14 5.87 7.00 -5.91
C ALA A 14 6.57 6.29 -7.06
N ALA A 15 7.50 6.96 -7.70
CA ALA A 15 8.20 6.46 -8.88
C ALA A 15 7.21 6.01 -9.98
N ARG A 16 7.14 4.72 -10.27
CA ARG A 16 6.24 4.13 -11.28
C ARG A 16 5.16 3.24 -10.67
N SER A 17 4.91 3.37 -9.40
CA SER A 17 3.92 2.54 -8.71
C SER A 17 2.97 3.40 -7.90
N THR A 18 1.76 2.91 -7.73
CA THR A 18 0.78 3.47 -6.81
C THR A 18 0.37 2.44 -5.75
N TYR A 19 0.06 2.93 -4.57
CA TYR A 19 -0.21 2.13 -3.39
C TYR A 19 -1.49 2.65 -2.75
N ILE A 20 -2.43 1.77 -2.44
CA ILE A 20 -3.60 2.09 -1.62
C ILE A 20 -3.28 1.65 -0.18
N VAL A 21 -3.28 2.62 0.73
CA VAL A 21 -2.82 2.43 2.11
C VAL A 21 -3.98 2.68 3.07
N PRO A 22 -4.67 1.63 3.51
CA PRO A 22 -5.67 1.69 4.57
C PRO A 22 -5.00 1.65 5.96
N PRO A 23 -5.75 1.87 7.05
CA PRO A 23 -5.22 1.94 8.41
C PRO A 23 -4.42 0.73 8.89
N SER A 24 -4.61 -0.44 8.25
CA SER A 24 -3.86 -1.66 8.57
C SER A 24 -2.53 -1.79 7.84
N ARG A 25 -2.15 -0.78 7.06
CA ARG A 25 -0.93 -0.80 6.23
C ARG A 25 -0.15 0.50 6.36
N ALA A 26 1.16 0.39 6.14
CA ALA A 26 2.07 1.53 6.03
C ALA A 26 2.87 1.42 4.74
N LEU A 27 3.31 2.55 4.19
CA LEU A 27 4.22 2.58 3.06
C LEU A 27 5.59 3.07 3.52
N TRP A 28 6.60 2.22 3.37
CA TRP A 28 7.99 2.63 3.40
C TRP A 28 8.35 3.32 2.08
N ILE A 29 8.93 4.50 2.18
CA ILE A 29 9.42 5.29 1.06
C ILE A 29 10.90 5.56 1.33
N PRO A 30 11.81 5.09 0.46
CA PRO A 30 13.23 5.36 0.59
C PRO A 30 13.55 6.86 0.52
N PRO A 31 14.75 7.28 0.96
CA PRO A 31 15.23 8.65 0.71
C PRO A 31 15.17 9.00 -0.77
N ASP A 32 14.99 10.28 -1.07
CA ASP A 32 15.05 10.88 -2.42
C ASP A 32 13.99 10.33 -3.42
N VAL A 33 13.00 9.58 -2.95
CA VAL A 33 11.88 9.13 -3.79
C VAL A 33 10.76 10.17 -3.74
N GLU A 34 10.56 10.86 -4.86
CA GLU A 34 9.41 11.75 -5.04
C GLU A 34 8.10 10.97 -4.97
N HIS A 35 7.14 11.50 -4.22
CA HIS A 35 5.84 10.87 -4.05
C HIS A 35 4.72 11.88 -3.88
N VAL A 36 3.53 11.47 -4.27
CA VAL A 36 2.29 12.24 -4.15
C VAL A 36 1.31 11.46 -3.29
N VAL A 37 0.72 12.15 -2.31
CA VAL A 37 -0.35 11.60 -1.47
C VAL A 37 -1.68 12.15 -1.96
N THR A 38 -2.64 11.25 -2.23
CA THR A 38 -4.02 11.59 -2.55
C THR A 38 -4.92 11.01 -1.47
N VAL A 39 -5.68 11.84 -0.81
CA VAL A 39 -6.68 11.40 0.16
C VAL A 39 -7.91 10.90 -0.61
N LEU A 40 -8.24 9.63 -0.47
CA LEU A 40 -9.42 9.03 -1.12
C LEU A 40 -10.67 9.16 -0.27
N GLU A 41 -10.48 9.27 1.05
CA GLU A 41 -11.51 9.44 2.07
C GLU A 41 -10.91 10.27 3.20
N ASP A 42 -11.75 10.83 4.07
CA ASP A 42 -11.28 11.55 5.26
C ASP A 42 -10.28 10.69 6.03
N ALA A 43 -9.03 11.11 6.01
CA ALA A 43 -7.92 10.32 6.53
C ALA A 43 -7.05 11.15 7.48
N GLU A 44 -6.72 10.56 8.60
CA GLU A 44 -5.67 11.07 9.48
C GLU A 44 -4.35 10.40 9.08
N ILE A 45 -3.44 11.18 8.50
CA ILE A 45 -2.14 10.69 8.01
C ILE A 45 -1.09 10.90 9.07
N ARG A 46 -0.31 9.86 9.34
CA ARG A 46 0.87 9.93 10.19
C ARG A 46 2.10 9.55 9.39
N THR A 47 3.13 10.36 9.53
CA THR A 47 4.39 10.15 8.84
C THR A 47 5.53 10.07 9.84
N LEU A 48 6.29 9.00 9.76
CA LEU A 48 7.53 8.84 10.52
C LEU A 48 8.72 9.09 9.61
N TYR A 49 9.57 10.01 9.98
CA TYR A 49 10.86 10.20 9.32
C TYR A 49 11.93 9.46 10.13
N VAL A 50 12.50 8.44 9.53
CA VAL A 50 13.55 7.64 10.18
C VAL A 50 14.90 8.22 9.79
N HIS A 51 15.62 8.70 10.80
CA HIS A 51 16.96 9.26 10.60
C HIS A 51 17.94 8.15 10.14
N PRO A 52 18.87 8.44 9.22
CA PRO A 52 19.87 7.45 8.78
C PRO A 52 20.71 6.84 9.90
N CYS A 53 20.92 7.58 11.00
CA CYS A 53 21.63 7.10 12.19
C CYS A 53 20.74 6.35 13.19
N ALA A 54 19.44 6.15 12.91
CA ALA A 54 18.59 5.34 13.77
C ALA A 54 19.14 3.91 13.86
N ARG A 55 19.15 3.34 15.07
CA ARG A 55 19.64 1.99 15.34
C ARG A 55 18.53 1.13 15.88
N PHE A 56 18.51 -0.13 15.50
CA PHE A 56 17.68 -1.11 16.18
C PHE A 56 18.27 -1.43 17.56
N LEU A 57 17.43 -1.84 18.49
CA LEU A 57 17.85 -2.28 19.81
C LEU A 57 18.91 -3.39 19.75
N ALA A 58 18.78 -4.30 18.79
CA ALA A 58 19.73 -5.41 18.60
C ALA A 58 21.10 -4.96 18.07
N ASP A 59 21.17 -3.79 17.41
CA ASP A 59 22.38 -3.31 16.72
C ASP A 59 23.06 -2.16 17.49
N ALA A 60 22.57 -1.83 18.69
CA ALA A 60 23.06 -0.70 19.49
C ALA A 60 24.55 -0.77 19.81
N GLN A 61 25.16 -1.96 19.72
CA GLN A 61 26.57 -2.20 20.04
C GLN A 61 27.47 -2.29 18.79
N ALA A 62 26.90 -2.21 17.56
CA ALA A 62 27.67 -2.26 16.32
C ALA A 62 27.94 -0.84 15.79
N PRO A 63 29.18 -0.31 15.90
CA PRO A 63 29.48 1.10 15.57
C PRO A 63 29.30 1.43 14.08
N ASP A 64 29.39 0.44 13.19
CA ASP A 64 29.32 0.62 11.71
C ASP A 64 28.06 0.04 11.08
N ALA A 65 27.00 -0.25 11.86
CA ALA A 65 25.77 -0.76 11.28
C ALA A 65 25.14 0.28 10.34
N ALA A 66 24.95 -0.11 9.08
CA ALA A 66 24.19 0.68 8.11
C ALA A 66 22.78 0.98 8.65
N SER A 67 22.15 2.03 8.09
CA SER A 67 20.75 2.34 8.43
C SER A 67 19.89 1.06 8.43
N PRO A 68 19.04 0.88 9.46
CA PRO A 68 18.17 -0.31 9.55
C PRO A 68 17.37 -0.57 8.27
N PHE A 69 17.12 0.46 7.48
CA PHE A 69 16.35 0.39 6.24
C PHE A 69 17.20 0.46 4.96
N ALA A 70 18.54 0.44 5.06
CA ALA A 70 19.42 0.34 3.89
C ALA A 70 19.15 -0.92 3.05
N MET A 71 18.62 -1.97 3.67
CA MET A 71 18.17 -3.19 2.98
C MET A 71 16.86 -3.01 2.19
N TRP A 72 16.17 -1.86 2.28
CA TRP A 72 14.92 -1.57 1.60
C TRP A 72 15.08 -0.43 0.58
N PRO A 73 15.69 -0.71 -0.57
CA PRO A 73 16.01 0.31 -1.58
C PRO A 73 14.78 0.78 -2.39
N ALA A 74 13.65 0.10 -2.26
CA ALA A 74 12.42 0.41 -2.99
C ALA A 74 11.24 0.62 -2.04
N CYS A 75 10.22 1.32 -2.52
CA CYS A 75 8.95 1.47 -1.80
C CYS A 75 8.36 0.10 -1.45
N ARG A 76 7.82 -0.02 -0.26
CA ARG A 76 7.33 -1.28 0.28
C ARG A 76 6.13 -1.07 1.18
N VAL A 77 5.05 -1.80 0.91
CA VAL A 77 3.91 -1.84 1.82
C VAL A 77 4.22 -2.79 2.96
N LEU A 78 3.96 -2.35 4.16
CA LEU A 78 4.19 -3.07 5.41
C LEU A 78 2.85 -3.31 6.12
N GLU A 79 2.76 -4.43 6.80
CA GLU A 79 1.66 -4.70 7.71
C GLU A 79 1.85 -3.92 9.02
N VAL A 80 0.82 -3.20 9.47
CA VAL A 80 0.86 -2.46 10.73
C VAL A 80 0.30 -3.34 11.84
N SER A 81 1.17 -3.71 12.79
CA SER A 81 0.74 -4.46 13.97
C SER A 81 -0.12 -3.59 14.90
N PRO A 82 -0.94 -4.18 15.77
CA PRO A 82 -1.65 -3.43 16.80
C PRO A 82 -0.71 -2.61 17.68
N LEU A 83 0.43 -3.20 18.07
CA LEU A 83 1.42 -2.52 18.90
C LEU A 83 2.01 -1.28 18.17
N LEU A 84 2.40 -1.42 16.91
CA LEU A 84 2.91 -0.30 16.12
C LEU A 84 1.90 0.84 16.03
N ARG A 85 0.62 0.50 15.83
CA ARG A 85 -0.48 1.48 15.75
C ARG A 85 -0.63 2.28 17.03
N GLU A 86 -0.53 1.61 18.18
CA GLU A 86 -0.66 2.26 19.48
C GLU A 86 0.60 3.06 19.86
N LEU A 87 1.78 2.65 19.44
CA LEU A 87 3.04 3.34 19.78
C LEU A 87 3.21 4.66 19.01
N VAL A 88 2.86 4.69 17.73
CA VAL A 88 3.11 5.85 16.85
C VAL A 88 2.51 7.16 17.38
N PRO A 89 1.28 7.21 17.92
CA PRO A 89 0.72 8.44 18.48
C PRO A 89 1.48 9.01 19.71
N HIS A 90 2.31 8.18 20.33
CA HIS A 90 3.10 8.59 21.51
C HIS A 90 4.50 9.12 21.18
N LEU A 91 4.85 9.15 19.89
CA LEU A 91 6.07 9.83 19.45
C LEU A 91 5.77 11.32 19.31
N ASP A 92 6.41 12.14 20.11
CA ASP A 92 6.40 13.59 19.92
C ASP A 92 7.34 13.94 18.76
N THR A 93 6.79 14.58 17.74
CA THR A 93 7.49 14.85 16.48
C THR A 93 7.55 16.34 16.15
N ALA A 94 7.31 17.22 17.10
CA ALA A 94 7.37 18.66 16.87
C ALA A 94 8.78 19.07 16.43
N PRO A 95 8.96 19.72 15.25
CA PRO A 95 10.25 20.22 14.80
C PRO A 95 10.80 21.21 15.82
N GLY A 96 12.03 21.01 16.27
CA GLY A 96 12.68 21.84 17.30
C GLY A 96 12.36 21.42 18.74
N ALA A 97 11.77 20.25 18.93
CA ALA A 97 11.52 19.68 20.24
C ALA A 97 12.81 19.46 21.04
N ARG A 98 12.68 19.50 22.36
CA ARG A 98 13.68 19.07 23.33
C ARG A 98 14.28 17.71 22.95
N GLU A 99 15.45 17.39 23.49
CA GLU A 99 15.97 16.03 23.37
C GLU A 99 14.94 15.02 23.94
N PRO A 100 14.72 13.89 23.22
CA PRO A 100 13.75 12.89 23.63
C PRO A 100 14.11 12.34 25.01
N ASP A 101 13.14 12.23 25.90
CA ASP A 101 13.31 11.61 27.20
C ASP A 101 13.51 10.08 27.07
N GLU A 102 13.74 9.40 28.19
CA GLU A 102 13.98 7.95 28.20
C GLU A 102 12.77 7.16 27.69
N ARG A 103 11.56 7.60 28.04
CA ARG A 103 10.32 6.97 27.57
C ARG A 103 10.17 7.09 26.04
N GLU A 104 10.40 8.27 25.51
CA GLU A 104 10.34 8.53 24.07
C GLU A 104 11.38 7.72 23.31
N ARG A 105 12.60 7.60 23.85
CA ARG A 105 13.63 6.72 23.27
C ARG A 105 13.21 5.24 23.25
N CYS A 106 12.61 4.77 24.35
CA CYS A 106 12.08 3.40 24.42
C CYS A 106 10.95 3.17 23.40
N ILE A 107 10.01 4.12 23.27
CA ILE A 107 8.92 4.04 22.27
C ILE A 107 9.50 4.04 20.86
N ALA A 108 10.43 4.92 20.54
CA ALA A 108 11.07 4.98 19.22
C ALA A 108 11.80 3.67 18.89
N ALA A 109 12.49 3.08 19.86
CA ALA A 109 13.18 1.80 19.69
C ALA A 109 12.20 0.65 19.41
N LEU A 110 11.07 0.61 20.11
CA LEU A 110 10.00 -0.37 19.86
C LEU A 110 9.36 -0.17 18.49
N VAL A 111 9.09 1.07 18.09
CA VAL A 111 8.56 1.39 16.76
C VAL A 111 9.50 0.90 15.65
N LEU A 112 10.81 1.13 15.80
CA LEU A 112 11.81 0.64 14.85
C LEU A 112 11.84 -0.91 14.80
N ASP A 113 11.74 -1.58 15.95
CA ASP A 113 11.72 -3.05 15.99
C ASP A 113 10.44 -3.63 15.35
N GLU A 114 9.28 -3.02 15.61
CA GLU A 114 8.02 -3.38 14.96
C GLU A 114 8.09 -3.19 13.43
N LEU A 115 8.63 -2.07 12.96
CA LEU A 115 8.83 -1.82 11.53
C LEU A 115 9.76 -2.87 10.90
N ARG A 116 10.83 -3.26 11.58
CA ARG A 116 11.75 -4.30 11.11
C ARG A 116 11.07 -5.66 10.97
N ARG A 117 10.20 -6.00 11.91
CA ARG A 117 9.44 -7.27 11.92
C ARG A 117 8.25 -7.27 11.00
N ALA A 118 7.80 -6.07 10.55
CA ALA A 118 6.62 -5.94 9.74
C ALA A 118 6.73 -6.78 8.44
N ALA A 119 5.72 -7.60 8.19
CA ALA A 119 5.68 -8.41 7.00
C ALA A 119 5.46 -7.54 5.76
N PRO A 120 6.28 -7.69 4.70
CA PRO A 120 6.04 -6.98 3.45
C PRO A 120 4.83 -7.55 2.72
N VAL A 121 3.99 -6.67 2.21
CA VAL A 121 2.79 -7.04 1.45
C VAL A 121 2.94 -6.57 0.00
N ARG A 122 2.68 -7.46 -0.96
CA ARG A 122 2.72 -7.12 -2.39
C ARG A 122 1.43 -6.40 -2.80
N LEU A 123 1.39 -5.09 -2.55
CA LEU A 123 0.26 -4.23 -2.86
C LEU A 123 0.62 -3.02 -3.75
N GLY A 124 1.82 -2.99 -4.30
CA GLY A 124 2.19 -2.01 -5.30
C GLY A 124 1.48 -2.30 -6.62
N ILE A 125 0.91 -1.27 -7.22
CA ILE A 125 0.27 -1.33 -8.53
C ILE A 125 1.16 -0.52 -9.48
N ASP A 126 1.87 -1.22 -10.35
CA ASP A 126 2.77 -0.56 -11.29
C ASP A 126 2.01 0.23 -12.34
N LEU A 127 2.53 1.41 -12.67
CA LEU A 127 1.99 2.29 -13.69
C LEU A 127 2.92 2.32 -14.91
N PRO A 128 2.35 2.31 -16.12
CA PRO A 128 3.12 2.30 -17.37
C PRO A 128 3.77 3.67 -17.64
N ALA A 129 4.80 3.67 -18.49
CA ALA A 129 5.40 4.89 -19.02
C ALA A 129 4.60 5.47 -20.19
N ASP A 130 3.99 4.62 -21.03
CA ASP A 130 3.13 5.07 -22.13
C ASP A 130 1.98 5.91 -21.61
N ALA A 131 1.86 7.16 -22.06
CA ALA A 131 0.89 8.13 -21.57
C ALA A 131 -0.57 7.72 -21.81
N ARG A 132 -0.84 6.94 -22.86
CA ARG A 132 -2.19 6.46 -23.16
C ARG A 132 -2.57 5.32 -22.23
N LEU A 133 -1.66 4.37 -22.04
CA LEU A 133 -1.87 3.27 -21.11
C LEU A 133 -1.95 3.78 -19.66
N ARG A 134 -1.16 4.79 -19.30
CA ARG A 134 -1.21 5.44 -17.99
C ARG A 134 -2.58 6.04 -17.72
N ARG A 135 -3.15 6.81 -18.65
CA ARG A 135 -4.51 7.37 -18.51
C ARG A 135 -5.56 6.27 -18.31
N LEU A 136 -5.42 5.16 -19.01
CA LEU A 136 -6.30 4.00 -18.82
C LEU A 136 -6.15 3.40 -17.42
N CYS A 137 -4.93 3.21 -16.96
CA CYS A 137 -4.65 2.70 -15.61
C CYS A 137 -5.19 3.64 -14.52
N GLU A 138 -5.02 4.94 -14.66
CA GLU A 138 -5.55 5.95 -13.75
C GLU A 138 -7.08 5.93 -13.71
N ALA A 139 -7.75 5.84 -14.86
CA ALA A 139 -9.21 5.72 -14.92
C ALA A 139 -9.73 4.43 -14.26
N ILE A 140 -8.98 3.33 -14.35
CA ILE A 140 -9.33 2.07 -13.64
C ILE A 140 -9.08 2.20 -12.14
N LEU A 141 -8.03 2.89 -11.72
CA LEU A 141 -7.76 3.14 -10.31
C LEU A 141 -8.86 3.98 -9.65
N ASP A 142 -9.40 4.95 -10.38
CA ASP A 142 -10.46 5.81 -9.86
C ASP A 142 -11.84 5.10 -9.88
N HIS A 143 -12.11 4.30 -10.91
CA HIS A 143 -13.40 3.65 -11.11
C HIS A 143 -13.26 2.19 -11.59
N PRO A 144 -12.79 1.25 -10.74
CA PRO A 144 -12.35 -0.09 -11.16
C PRO A 144 -13.48 -0.98 -11.68
N THR A 145 -14.72 -0.63 -11.40
CA THR A 145 -15.91 -1.41 -11.80
C THR A 145 -16.73 -0.74 -12.90
N ARG A 146 -16.29 0.43 -13.40
CA ARG A 146 -17.03 1.16 -14.44
C ARG A 146 -17.28 0.31 -15.69
N TRP A 147 -16.29 -0.47 -16.11
CA TRP A 147 -16.42 -1.46 -17.19
C TRP A 147 -15.76 -2.78 -16.77
N THR A 148 -16.28 -3.88 -17.30
CA THR A 148 -15.79 -5.21 -16.97
C THR A 148 -14.83 -5.77 -18.01
N SER A 149 -14.96 -5.36 -19.28
CA SER A 149 -14.20 -5.88 -20.41
C SER A 149 -12.99 -5.01 -20.77
N LEU A 150 -11.97 -5.62 -21.37
CA LEU A 150 -10.85 -4.91 -21.95
C LEU A 150 -11.26 -4.05 -23.14
N GLU A 151 -12.26 -4.49 -23.87
CA GLU A 151 -12.82 -3.83 -25.05
C GLU A 151 -13.36 -2.45 -24.71
N ASP A 152 -14.18 -2.37 -23.65
CA ASP A 152 -14.77 -1.10 -23.18
C ASP A 152 -13.69 -0.14 -22.67
N TRP A 153 -12.74 -0.65 -21.89
CA TRP A 153 -11.62 0.14 -21.40
C TRP A 153 -10.70 0.64 -22.53
N ALA A 154 -10.43 -0.19 -23.53
CA ALA A 154 -9.62 0.20 -24.69
C ALA A 154 -10.33 1.28 -25.54
N ALA A 155 -11.64 1.14 -25.74
CA ALA A 155 -12.44 2.14 -26.46
C ALA A 155 -12.39 3.52 -25.76
N HIS A 156 -12.43 3.56 -24.44
CA HIS A 156 -12.35 4.79 -23.65
C HIS A 156 -11.06 5.60 -23.93
N VAL A 157 -9.95 4.94 -24.22
CA VAL A 157 -8.67 5.61 -24.51
C VAL A 157 -8.35 5.65 -26.00
N GLY A 158 -9.30 5.29 -26.86
CA GLY A 158 -9.13 5.31 -28.31
C GLY A 158 -8.07 4.32 -28.80
N ALA A 159 -8.00 3.14 -28.20
CA ALA A 159 -7.06 2.09 -28.57
C ALA A 159 -7.77 0.76 -28.89
N SER A 160 -7.11 -0.11 -29.65
CA SER A 160 -7.63 -1.47 -29.83
C SER A 160 -7.31 -2.34 -28.59
N PRO A 161 -8.18 -3.34 -28.26
CA PRO A 161 -7.90 -4.28 -27.18
C PRO A 161 -6.55 -5.00 -27.33
N ARG A 162 -6.19 -5.33 -28.58
CA ARG A 162 -4.89 -5.95 -28.91
C ARG A 162 -3.71 -5.04 -28.56
N THR A 163 -3.82 -3.74 -28.85
CA THR A 163 -2.79 -2.74 -28.50
C THR A 163 -2.64 -2.64 -27.00
N VAL A 164 -3.76 -2.50 -26.26
CA VAL A 164 -3.76 -2.41 -24.81
C VAL A 164 -3.16 -3.68 -24.18
N ALA A 165 -3.60 -4.87 -24.61
CA ALA A 165 -3.07 -6.13 -24.09
C ALA A 165 -1.56 -6.28 -24.33
N ARG A 166 -1.06 -5.84 -25.50
CA ARG A 166 0.37 -5.84 -25.79
C ARG A 166 1.15 -4.91 -24.88
N LEU A 167 0.65 -3.68 -24.67
CA LEU A 167 1.28 -2.69 -23.82
C LEU A 167 1.32 -3.15 -22.35
N PHE A 168 0.25 -3.74 -21.82
CA PHE A 168 0.28 -4.32 -20.46
C PHE A 168 1.41 -5.34 -20.32
N ARG A 169 1.58 -6.22 -21.30
CA ARG A 169 2.65 -7.24 -21.24
C ARG A 169 4.05 -6.63 -21.37
N SER A 170 4.24 -5.68 -22.29
CA SER A 170 5.55 -5.11 -22.57
C SER A 170 6.04 -4.15 -21.50
N GLU A 171 5.15 -3.38 -20.87
CA GLU A 171 5.53 -2.37 -19.88
C GLU A 171 5.37 -2.81 -18.43
N LEU A 172 4.36 -3.63 -18.14
CA LEU A 172 4.01 -4.04 -16.78
C LEU A 172 4.27 -5.54 -16.53
N GLY A 173 4.72 -6.29 -17.54
CA GLY A 173 5.00 -7.73 -17.40
C GLY A 173 3.77 -8.59 -17.04
N SER A 174 2.57 -8.01 -17.08
CA SER A 174 1.33 -8.64 -16.65
C SER A 174 0.22 -8.52 -17.71
N SER A 175 -0.82 -9.34 -17.60
CA SER A 175 -2.02 -9.13 -18.38
C SER A 175 -2.90 -8.03 -17.76
N PHE A 176 -3.76 -7.41 -18.57
CA PHE A 176 -4.79 -6.49 -18.09
C PHE A 176 -5.62 -7.08 -16.94
N GLY A 177 -6.04 -8.33 -17.06
CA GLY A 177 -6.83 -9.00 -16.03
C GLY A 177 -6.08 -9.17 -14.71
N GLN A 178 -4.81 -9.53 -14.77
CA GLN A 178 -3.96 -9.65 -13.57
C GLN A 178 -3.74 -8.29 -12.90
N TRP A 179 -3.42 -7.27 -13.69
CA TRP A 179 -3.22 -5.91 -13.18
C TRP A 179 -4.52 -5.36 -12.57
N ARG A 180 -5.66 -5.52 -13.26
CA ARG A 180 -6.96 -5.09 -12.73
C ARG A 180 -7.33 -5.82 -11.43
N GLN A 181 -6.99 -7.11 -11.29
CA GLN A 181 -7.18 -7.84 -10.04
C GLN A 181 -6.41 -7.23 -8.86
N GLN A 182 -5.19 -6.70 -9.10
CA GLN A 182 -4.44 -5.97 -8.06
C GLN A 182 -5.17 -4.69 -7.64
N VAL A 183 -5.72 -3.94 -8.60
CA VAL A 183 -6.53 -2.74 -8.31
C VAL A 183 -7.76 -3.11 -7.49
N LEU A 184 -8.53 -4.12 -7.92
CA LEU A 184 -9.71 -4.58 -7.17
C LEU A 184 -9.37 -5.06 -5.76
N LEU A 185 -8.22 -5.74 -5.59
CA LEU A 185 -7.74 -6.17 -4.29
C LEU A 185 -7.40 -4.98 -3.37
N ALA A 186 -6.79 -3.93 -3.91
CA ALA A 186 -6.47 -2.73 -3.16
C ALA A 186 -7.75 -1.98 -2.71
N HIS A 187 -8.75 -1.89 -3.57
CA HIS A 187 -10.07 -1.36 -3.20
C HIS A 187 -10.77 -2.24 -2.16
N ALA A 188 -10.71 -3.58 -2.31
CA ALA A 188 -11.26 -4.51 -1.32
C ALA A 188 -10.63 -4.31 0.07
N LEU A 189 -9.32 -4.05 0.11
CA LEU A 189 -8.60 -3.80 1.36
C LEU A 189 -9.10 -2.52 2.04
N ALA A 190 -9.34 -1.46 1.27
CA ALA A 190 -9.92 -0.22 1.76
C ALA A 190 -11.34 -0.43 2.34
N MET A 191 -12.18 -1.18 1.62
CA MET A 191 -13.54 -1.50 2.05
C MET A 191 -13.55 -2.39 3.30
N ALA A 192 -12.65 -3.38 3.38
CA ALA A 192 -12.51 -4.25 4.54
C ALA A 192 -12.03 -3.47 5.79
N ALA A 193 -11.15 -2.49 5.62
CA ALA A 193 -10.73 -1.60 6.70
C ALA A 193 -11.91 -0.81 7.30
N ARG A 194 -12.95 -0.54 6.51
CA ARG A 194 -14.24 0.03 6.95
C ARG A 194 -15.20 -0.99 7.54
N LYS A 195 -14.73 -2.22 7.78
CA LYS A 195 -15.53 -3.32 8.32
C LYS A 195 -16.75 -3.70 7.45
N GLN A 196 -16.68 -3.42 6.15
CA GLN A 196 -17.73 -3.85 5.22
C GLN A 196 -17.78 -5.39 5.14
N PRO A 197 -18.97 -5.99 5.08
CA PRO A 197 -19.13 -7.44 4.94
C PRO A 197 -18.53 -7.95 3.61
N MET A 198 -17.89 -9.12 3.62
CA MET A 198 -17.27 -9.70 2.43
C MET A 198 -18.23 -9.86 1.25
N ALA A 199 -19.50 -10.16 1.53
CA ALA A 199 -20.53 -10.25 0.48
C ALA A 199 -20.77 -8.90 -0.20
N THR A 200 -20.81 -7.81 0.56
CA THR A 200 -20.94 -6.44 0.06
C THR A 200 -19.72 -6.06 -0.78
N ILE A 201 -18.51 -6.31 -0.27
CA ILE A 201 -17.26 -6.05 -0.99
C ILE A 201 -17.25 -6.79 -2.34
N ALA A 202 -17.61 -8.08 -2.33
CA ALA A 202 -17.67 -8.86 -3.56
C ALA A 202 -18.64 -8.27 -4.58
N ALA A 203 -19.84 -7.88 -4.14
CA ALA A 203 -20.88 -7.32 -5.00
C ALA A 203 -20.46 -5.95 -5.58
N GLU A 204 -19.94 -5.05 -4.74
CA GLU A 204 -19.49 -3.71 -5.18
C GLU A 204 -18.29 -3.77 -6.14
N LEU A 205 -17.44 -4.80 -6.01
CA LEU A 205 -16.33 -5.03 -6.93
C LEU A 205 -16.72 -5.84 -8.18
N GLY A 206 -18.03 -6.11 -8.38
CA GLY A 206 -18.57 -6.71 -9.57
C GLY A 206 -18.40 -8.23 -9.64
N TYR A 207 -18.21 -8.91 -8.51
CA TYR A 207 -18.16 -10.38 -8.46
C TYR A 207 -19.57 -10.97 -8.30
N ALA A 208 -19.83 -12.02 -9.07
CA ALA A 208 -21.12 -12.73 -9.05
C ALA A 208 -21.42 -13.38 -7.69
N SER A 209 -20.40 -13.64 -6.87
CA SER A 209 -20.56 -14.23 -5.53
C SER A 209 -19.35 -13.95 -4.64
N ALA A 210 -19.55 -14.04 -3.33
CA ALA A 210 -18.47 -14.00 -2.33
C ALA A 210 -17.44 -15.13 -2.54
N SER A 211 -17.90 -16.29 -3.05
CA SER A 211 -17.00 -17.42 -3.37
C SER A 211 -16.07 -17.10 -4.54
N ALA A 212 -16.58 -16.46 -5.60
CA ALA A 212 -15.77 -16.04 -6.74
C ALA A 212 -14.72 -15.00 -6.32
N PHE A 213 -15.11 -14.04 -5.49
CA PHE A 213 -14.20 -13.07 -4.89
C PHE A 213 -13.13 -13.76 -4.01
N THR A 214 -13.52 -14.67 -3.14
CA THR A 214 -12.61 -15.45 -2.30
C THR A 214 -11.57 -16.22 -3.12
N ALA A 215 -11.99 -16.84 -4.22
CA ALA A 215 -11.10 -17.55 -5.13
C ALA A 215 -10.09 -16.60 -5.81
N MET A 216 -10.52 -15.40 -6.18
CA MET A 216 -9.63 -14.36 -6.73
C MET A 216 -8.59 -13.94 -5.69
N VAL A 217 -8.99 -13.59 -4.47
CA VAL A 217 -8.07 -13.18 -3.40
C VAL A 217 -7.02 -14.26 -3.15
N ARG A 218 -7.44 -15.52 -2.94
CA ARG A 218 -6.52 -16.65 -2.73
C ARG A 218 -5.50 -16.79 -3.86
N ARG A 219 -5.94 -16.66 -5.10
CA ARG A 219 -5.05 -16.76 -6.28
C ARG A 219 -4.05 -15.61 -6.35
N THR A 220 -4.47 -14.40 -5.95
CA THR A 220 -3.64 -13.18 -6.08
C THR A 220 -2.64 -13.04 -4.94
N VAL A 221 -3.02 -13.38 -3.70
CA VAL A 221 -2.18 -13.15 -2.50
C VAL A 221 -1.76 -14.45 -1.77
N GLY A 222 -2.21 -15.60 -2.23
CA GLY A 222 -1.83 -16.90 -1.66
C GLY A 222 -2.49 -17.25 -0.33
N GLN A 223 -3.41 -16.42 0.18
CA GLN A 223 -4.09 -16.64 1.46
C GLN A 223 -5.58 -16.27 1.39
N PRO A 224 -6.42 -16.77 2.30
CA PRO A 224 -7.85 -16.49 2.29
C PRO A 224 -8.14 -15.04 2.69
N PRO A 225 -9.28 -14.46 2.24
CA PRO A 225 -9.71 -13.10 2.59
C PRO A 225 -9.74 -12.85 4.10
N SER A 226 -10.22 -13.80 4.88
CA SER A 226 -10.31 -13.68 6.35
C SER A 226 -8.95 -13.43 7.01
N ARG A 227 -7.86 -13.95 6.42
CA ARG A 227 -6.51 -13.69 6.90
C ARG A 227 -5.92 -12.42 6.29
N PHE A 228 -6.15 -12.21 5.00
CA PHE A 228 -5.56 -11.08 4.27
C PHE A 228 -6.14 -9.73 4.69
N PHE A 229 -7.47 -9.68 4.91
CA PHE A 229 -8.19 -8.48 5.34
C PHE A 229 -8.33 -8.39 6.87
N ALA A 230 -7.86 -9.37 7.63
CA ALA A 230 -7.84 -9.24 9.07
C ALA A 230 -7.06 -7.97 9.43
N THR A 231 -7.79 -6.93 9.75
CA THR A 231 -7.26 -5.88 10.61
C THR A 231 -7.03 -6.58 11.94
N ALA A 232 -5.80 -6.58 12.42
CA ALA A 232 -5.58 -7.01 13.79
C ALA A 232 -6.57 -6.24 14.69
N PRO A 233 -7.23 -6.95 15.63
CA PRO A 233 -8.26 -6.40 16.47
C PRO A 233 -7.81 -5.15 17.21
#